data_d459404a5500a5d1cd3a6a5d02dc5d32
#
_entry.id   d459404a5500a5d1cd3a6a5d02dc5d32
#
_cell.length_a   1.000
_cell.length_b   1.000
_cell.length_c   1.000
_cell.angle_alpha   90.00
_cell.angle_beta   90.00
_cell.angle_gamma   90.00
#
_symmetry.space_group_name_H-M   'P 1'
#
loop_
_entity.id
_entity.type
_entity.pdbx_description
1 polymer ?
#
loop_
_entity_poly.entity_id
_entity_poly.type
_entity_poly.pdbx_seq_one_letter_code
_entity_poly.pdbx_strand_id
1 'polypeptide(L)'
;MILLITGLMTASALAWFGAQLIAPESRALGNREILNRQVKDLLDQQNNGDLNTEEQQKLLERLLVLGRNEEAMTQIELLMARQPKTWLWKLMLAELKREQGDRDGARNDINQLMTIQPHNLEVLQLKILLDLEAGREKAAVAELKKRFESKTKGKRIPIGLLLADLQRQTGQTKAAAALYRVLSNESPTDARPLLALALMRQEQGQDQQAQTLLQEARERRKKPGEADPLIDGLASQWRLNSIRTKGSNTLLRADSPKPQNSPIPGP
;
A
#
# COMPACT_ATOMS: atom_id res chain seq x y z
N MET A 1 -14.54 -1.05 -16.10
CA MET A 1 -13.18 -0.46 -16.01
C MET A 1 -12.99 0.34 -14.71
N ILE A 2 -13.62 -0.08 -13.61
CA ILE A 2 -13.58 0.59 -12.29
C ILE A 2 -12.83 -0.27 -11.23
N LEU A 3 -12.53 -1.53 -11.56
CA LEU A 3 -12.01 -2.53 -10.62
C LEU A 3 -10.50 -2.53 -10.37
N LEU A 4 -9.71 -1.69 -11.05
CA LEU A 4 -8.24 -1.64 -10.88
C LEU A 4 -7.73 -0.48 -9.98
N ILE A 5 -8.63 0.40 -9.52
CA ILE A 5 -8.22 1.63 -8.80
C ILE A 5 -8.27 1.45 -7.28
N THR A 6 -8.96 0.44 -6.78
CA THR A 6 -9.09 0.18 -5.33
C THR A 6 -7.85 -0.45 -4.69
N GLY A 7 -6.92 -0.98 -5.48
CA GLY A 7 -5.80 -1.79 -4.98
C GLY A 7 -4.67 -1.03 -4.28
N LEU A 8 -4.53 0.27 -4.44
CA LEU A 8 -3.35 1.00 -3.92
C LEU A 8 -3.63 1.78 -2.62
N MET A 9 -4.90 2.11 -2.35
CA MET A 9 -5.28 2.86 -1.13
C MET A 9 -5.60 1.94 0.06
N THR A 10 -6.08 0.72 -0.20
CA THR A 10 -6.38 -0.26 0.84
C THR A 10 -5.14 -0.99 1.36
N ALA A 11 -4.01 -0.79 0.69
CA ALA A 11 -2.78 -1.53 0.98
C ALA A 11 -2.08 -1.15 2.29
N SER A 12 -2.46 -0.07 2.98
CA SER A 12 -1.66 0.37 4.12
C SER A 12 -1.99 -0.33 5.44
N ALA A 13 -3.24 -0.66 5.71
CA ALA A 13 -3.59 -1.41 6.92
C ALA A 13 -3.64 -2.93 6.66
N LEU A 14 -4.13 -3.36 5.47
CA LEU A 14 -4.17 -4.76 5.07
C LEU A 14 -2.85 -5.25 4.44
N ALA A 15 -2.02 -4.37 3.87
CA ALA A 15 -0.72 -4.76 3.29
C ALA A 15 0.28 -5.21 4.35
N TRP A 16 0.15 -4.78 5.59
CA TRP A 16 0.99 -5.32 6.67
C TRP A 16 0.62 -6.78 6.98
N PHE A 17 -0.67 -7.15 6.84
CA PHE A 17 -1.16 -8.53 6.99
C PHE A 17 -1.09 -9.34 5.67
N GLY A 18 -1.25 -8.72 4.51
CA GLY A 18 -1.39 -9.40 3.22
C GLY A 18 -0.10 -9.68 2.46
N ALA A 19 1.02 -9.01 2.79
CA ALA A 19 2.28 -9.15 2.04
C ALA A 19 2.98 -10.52 2.17
N GLN A 20 2.52 -11.41 3.03
CA GLN A 20 3.06 -12.78 3.18
C GLN A 20 2.31 -13.85 2.37
N LEU A 21 1.25 -13.52 1.64
CA LEU A 21 0.31 -14.53 1.10
C LEU A 21 0.19 -14.61 -0.42
N ILE A 22 1.11 -14.04 -1.20
CA ILE A 22 1.14 -14.29 -2.65
C ILE A 22 1.96 -15.56 -2.91
N ALA A 23 1.32 -16.72 -2.75
CA ALA A 23 1.84 -18.02 -3.19
C ALA A 23 1.02 -18.53 -4.40
N PRO A 24 1.62 -19.28 -5.35
CA PRO A 24 0.93 -19.79 -6.53
C PRO A 24 -0.24 -20.72 -6.20
N GLU A 25 -1.29 -20.66 -7.03
CA GLU A 25 -2.64 -21.22 -6.81
C GLU A 25 -2.73 -22.68 -6.32
N SER A 26 -1.80 -23.55 -6.66
CA SER A 26 -1.81 -24.96 -6.23
C SER A 26 -1.45 -25.17 -4.74
N ARG A 27 -0.69 -24.24 -4.12
CA ARG A 27 -0.46 -24.21 -2.67
C ARG A 27 -1.61 -23.55 -1.91
N ALA A 28 -2.42 -22.73 -2.57
CA ALA A 28 -3.50 -21.98 -1.94
C ALA A 28 -4.64 -22.89 -1.44
N LEU A 29 -4.98 -23.95 -2.15
CA LEU A 29 -6.07 -24.87 -1.76
C LEU A 29 -5.71 -25.69 -0.51
N GLY A 30 -4.51 -26.26 -0.46
CA GLY A 30 -4.05 -26.99 0.73
C GLY A 30 -3.92 -26.10 1.97
N ASN A 31 -3.46 -24.87 1.80
CA ASN A 31 -3.39 -23.89 2.87
C ASN A 31 -4.78 -23.45 3.36
N ARG A 32 -5.77 -23.37 2.47
CA ARG A 32 -7.14 -22.99 2.84
C ARG A 32 -7.84 -24.03 3.72
N GLU A 33 -7.62 -25.32 3.44
CA GLU A 33 -8.16 -26.40 4.31
C GLU A 33 -7.52 -26.42 5.69
N ILE A 34 -6.21 -26.18 5.76
CA ILE A 34 -5.49 -26.08 7.04
C ILE A 34 -6.03 -24.89 7.84
N LEU A 35 -6.20 -23.72 7.20
CA LEU A 35 -6.75 -22.54 7.85
C LEU A 35 -8.18 -22.77 8.34
N ASN A 36 -9.04 -23.43 7.55
CA ASN A 36 -10.40 -23.76 7.97
C ASN A 36 -10.44 -24.68 9.18
N ARG A 37 -9.55 -25.70 9.26
CA ARG A 37 -9.43 -26.55 10.44
C ARG A 37 -8.99 -25.74 11.67
N GLN A 38 -7.98 -24.90 11.52
CA GLN A 38 -7.51 -24.03 12.60
C GLN A 38 -8.59 -23.08 13.09
N VAL A 39 -9.39 -22.51 12.17
CA VAL A 39 -10.55 -21.67 12.54
C VAL A 39 -11.56 -22.48 13.35
N LYS A 40 -11.89 -23.71 12.90
CA LYS A 40 -12.81 -24.58 13.63
C LYS A 40 -12.32 -24.86 15.04
N ASP A 41 -11.05 -25.27 15.18
CA ASP A 41 -10.45 -25.58 16.48
C ASP A 41 -10.50 -24.37 17.44
N LEU A 42 -10.21 -23.15 16.93
CA LEU A 42 -10.27 -21.93 17.72
C LEU A 42 -11.71 -21.52 18.09
N LEU A 43 -12.69 -21.75 17.20
CA LEU A 43 -14.11 -21.52 17.50
C LEU A 43 -14.62 -22.51 18.55
N ASP A 44 -14.20 -23.76 18.49
CA ASP A 44 -14.55 -24.77 19.51
C ASP A 44 -13.97 -24.40 20.88
N GLN A 45 -12.72 -23.91 20.93
CA GLN A 45 -12.10 -23.37 22.15
C GLN A 45 -12.85 -22.14 22.67
N GLN A 46 -13.27 -21.23 21.77
CA GLN A 46 -14.06 -20.05 22.15
C GLN A 46 -15.40 -20.43 22.79
N ASN A 47 -16.08 -21.44 22.22
CA ASN A 47 -17.36 -21.92 22.75
C ASN A 47 -17.20 -22.57 24.15
N ASN A 48 -16.05 -23.15 24.44
CA ASN A 48 -15.71 -23.71 25.74
C ASN A 48 -15.24 -22.65 26.77
N GLY A 49 -15.06 -21.40 26.34
CA GLY A 49 -14.59 -20.31 27.20
C GLY A 49 -13.06 -20.25 27.36
N ASP A 50 -12.30 -21.07 26.63
CA ASP A 50 -10.86 -21.26 26.80
C ASP A 50 -10.01 -20.31 25.94
N LEU A 51 -10.64 -19.46 25.11
CA LEU A 51 -9.92 -18.63 24.13
C LEU A 51 -9.38 -17.34 24.80
N ASN A 52 -8.06 -17.19 24.84
CA ASN A 52 -7.44 -15.97 25.31
C ASN A 52 -7.40 -14.88 24.21
N THR A 53 -6.95 -13.66 24.54
CA THR A 53 -6.94 -12.52 23.61
C THR A 53 -6.02 -12.74 22.41
N GLU A 54 -4.87 -13.37 22.60
CA GLU A 54 -3.93 -13.64 21.51
C GLU A 54 -4.50 -14.67 20.52
N GLU A 55 -5.11 -15.70 21.03
CA GLU A 55 -5.79 -16.74 20.22
C GLU A 55 -6.99 -16.15 19.47
N GLN A 56 -7.73 -15.22 20.10
CA GLN A 56 -8.81 -14.50 19.45
C GLN A 56 -8.29 -13.61 18.30
N GLN A 57 -7.14 -12.98 18.45
CA GLN A 57 -6.49 -12.24 17.36
C GLN A 57 -6.06 -13.19 16.23
N LYS A 58 -5.50 -14.36 16.55
CA LYS A 58 -5.16 -15.39 15.56
C LYS A 58 -6.40 -15.91 14.82
N LEU A 59 -7.53 -16.07 15.52
CA LEU A 59 -8.80 -16.44 14.89
C LEU A 59 -9.26 -15.35 13.91
N LEU A 60 -9.24 -14.08 14.33
CA LEU A 60 -9.57 -12.93 13.47
C LEU A 60 -8.69 -12.91 12.21
N GLU A 61 -7.37 -13.04 12.35
CA GLU A 61 -6.44 -13.08 11.21
C GLU A 61 -6.82 -14.17 10.20
N ARG A 62 -7.11 -15.38 10.67
CA ARG A 62 -7.48 -16.50 9.79
C ARG A 62 -8.82 -16.28 9.10
N LEU A 63 -9.79 -15.72 9.82
CA LEU A 63 -11.10 -15.37 9.24
C LEU A 63 -10.96 -14.33 8.12
N LEU A 64 -10.13 -13.29 8.33
CA LEU A 64 -9.84 -12.28 7.31
C LEU A 64 -9.17 -12.89 6.07
N VAL A 65 -8.18 -13.77 6.26
CA VAL A 65 -7.51 -14.48 5.16
C VAL A 65 -8.47 -15.37 4.38
N LEU A 66 -9.44 -15.97 5.05
CA LEU A 66 -10.46 -16.80 4.42
C LEU A 66 -11.59 -16.00 3.77
N GLY A 67 -11.66 -14.69 4.00
CA GLY A 67 -12.76 -13.83 3.54
C GLY A 67 -14.08 -14.05 4.31
N ARG A 68 -14.01 -14.62 5.52
CA ARG A 68 -15.17 -14.86 6.40
C ARG A 68 -15.48 -13.57 7.19
N ASN A 69 -15.87 -12.52 6.45
CA ASN A 69 -15.93 -11.16 6.99
C ASN A 69 -16.96 -10.99 8.11
N GLU A 70 -18.12 -11.64 8.05
CA GLU A 70 -19.16 -11.56 9.10
C GLU A 70 -18.63 -12.12 10.43
N GLU A 71 -17.97 -13.26 10.38
CA GLU A 71 -17.37 -13.85 11.58
C GLU A 71 -16.17 -13.03 12.08
N ALA A 72 -15.40 -12.45 11.17
CA ALA A 72 -14.32 -11.53 11.53
C ALA A 72 -14.86 -10.30 12.27
N MET A 73 -15.98 -9.72 11.81
CA MET A 73 -16.62 -8.57 12.49
C MET A 73 -17.07 -8.96 13.91
N THR A 74 -17.66 -10.15 14.08
CA THR A 74 -18.03 -10.66 15.41
C THR A 74 -16.81 -10.75 16.34
N GLN A 75 -15.67 -11.28 15.82
CA GLN A 75 -14.43 -11.35 16.61
C GLN A 75 -13.87 -9.97 16.96
N ILE A 76 -13.97 -9.00 16.05
CA ILE A 76 -13.56 -7.61 16.31
C ILE A 76 -14.40 -7.00 17.43
N GLU A 77 -15.73 -7.20 17.43
CA GLU A 77 -16.61 -6.71 18.48
C GLU A 77 -16.26 -7.30 19.85
N LEU A 78 -15.96 -8.59 19.92
CA LEU A 78 -15.47 -9.23 21.15
C LEU A 78 -14.13 -8.64 21.61
N LEU A 79 -13.19 -8.39 20.67
CA LEU A 79 -11.91 -7.75 20.98
C LEU A 79 -12.10 -6.30 21.45
N MET A 80 -13.04 -5.56 20.88
CA MET A 80 -13.40 -4.21 21.35
C MET A 80 -13.95 -4.22 22.77
N ALA A 81 -14.77 -5.21 23.12
CA ALA A 81 -15.27 -5.38 24.48
C ALA A 81 -14.15 -5.66 25.49
N ARG A 82 -13.19 -6.50 25.12
CA ARG A 82 -12.02 -6.81 25.97
C ARG A 82 -10.96 -5.70 26.02
N GLN A 83 -10.81 -4.95 24.93
CA GLN A 83 -9.79 -3.90 24.76
C GLN A 83 -10.41 -2.56 24.31
N PRO A 84 -11.25 -1.91 25.12
CA PRO A 84 -12.03 -0.74 24.69
C PRO A 84 -11.21 0.49 24.32
N LYS A 85 -9.94 0.54 24.75
CA LYS A 85 -9.01 1.63 24.43
C LYS A 85 -8.31 1.46 23.08
N THR A 86 -8.40 0.30 22.46
CA THR A 86 -7.72 -0.02 21.18
C THR A 86 -8.59 0.45 20.02
N TRP A 87 -8.37 1.66 19.56
CA TRP A 87 -9.11 2.29 18.46
C TRP A 87 -8.98 1.53 17.13
N LEU A 88 -7.91 0.74 16.96
CA LEU A 88 -7.62 -0.02 15.75
C LEU A 88 -8.74 -1.02 15.41
N TRP A 89 -9.32 -1.68 16.41
CA TRP A 89 -10.43 -2.61 16.19
C TRP A 89 -11.63 -1.94 15.55
N LYS A 90 -11.96 -0.72 16.00
CA LYS A 90 -13.04 0.07 15.39
C LYS A 90 -12.72 0.49 13.95
N LEU A 91 -11.45 0.79 13.64
CA LEU A 91 -11.03 1.09 12.27
C LEU A 91 -11.20 -0.13 11.37
N MET A 92 -10.77 -1.30 11.83
CA MET A 92 -10.94 -2.57 11.08
C MET A 92 -12.42 -2.91 10.88
N LEU A 93 -13.26 -2.70 11.90
CA LEU A 93 -14.71 -2.90 11.78
C LEU A 93 -15.33 -1.97 10.74
N ALA A 94 -14.95 -0.69 10.74
CA ALA A 94 -15.41 0.28 9.76
C ALA A 94 -15.01 -0.10 8.33
N GLU A 95 -13.79 -0.61 8.13
CA GLU A 95 -13.33 -1.09 6.83
C GLU A 95 -14.14 -2.30 6.35
N LEU A 96 -14.35 -3.30 7.20
CA LEU A 96 -15.16 -4.49 6.87
C LEU A 96 -16.62 -4.12 6.56
N LYS A 97 -17.24 -3.21 7.33
CA LYS A 97 -18.57 -2.70 7.05
C LYS A 97 -18.65 -2.05 5.67
N ARG A 98 -17.64 -1.20 5.34
CA ARG A 98 -17.55 -0.58 4.02
C ARG A 98 -17.47 -1.62 2.90
N GLU A 99 -16.62 -2.64 3.06
CA GLU A 99 -16.44 -3.72 2.07
C GLU A 99 -17.72 -4.53 1.87
N GLN A 100 -18.53 -4.71 2.92
CA GLN A 100 -19.84 -5.36 2.85
C GLN A 100 -20.95 -4.45 2.33
N GLY A 101 -20.66 -3.16 2.06
CA GLY A 101 -21.63 -2.20 1.56
C GLY A 101 -22.40 -1.44 2.64
N ASP A 102 -22.17 -1.71 3.93
CA ASP A 102 -22.69 -0.92 5.05
C ASP A 102 -21.90 0.39 5.20
N ARG A 103 -22.13 1.30 4.24
CA ARG A 103 -21.43 2.59 4.19
C ARG A 103 -21.83 3.52 5.33
N ASP A 104 -23.07 3.41 5.81
CA ASP A 104 -23.58 4.26 6.89
C ASP A 104 -23.00 3.83 8.24
N GLY A 105 -22.94 2.53 8.51
CA GLY A 105 -22.27 1.97 9.68
C GLY A 105 -20.77 2.31 9.68
N ALA A 106 -20.09 2.12 8.56
CA ALA A 106 -18.68 2.49 8.41
C ALA A 106 -18.44 3.98 8.68
N ARG A 107 -19.31 4.85 8.14
CA ARG A 107 -19.22 6.30 8.36
C ARG A 107 -19.42 6.69 9.81
N ASN A 108 -20.38 6.07 10.48
CA ASN A 108 -20.62 6.31 11.90
C ASN A 108 -19.38 5.96 12.75
N ASP A 109 -18.78 4.79 12.50
CA ASP A 109 -17.58 4.36 13.20
C ASP A 109 -16.40 5.30 12.92
N ILE A 110 -16.20 5.73 11.67
CA ILE A 110 -15.16 6.69 11.30
C ILE A 110 -15.39 8.06 11.93
N ASN A 111 -16.62 8.56 11.99
CA ASN A 111 -16.92 9.83 12.66
C ASN A 111 -16.55 9.76 14.15
N GLN A 112 -16.84 8.66 14.83
CA GLN A 112 -16.44 8.44 16.22
C GLN A 112 -14.90 8.38 16.34
N LEU A 113 -14.21 7.66 15.42
CA LEU A 113 -12.75 7.61 15.40
C LEU A 113 -12.13 8.99 15.16
N MET A 114 -12.71 9.80 14.30
CA MET A 114 -12.24 11.18 14.05
C MET A 114 -12.31 12.07 15.29
N THR A 115 -13.15 11.78 16.28
CA THR A 115 -13.15 12.50 17.56
C THR A 115 -12.01 12.08 18.49
N ILE A 116 -11.60 10.80 18.41
CA ILE A 116 -10.57 10.21 19.28
C ILE A 116 -9.18 10.34 18.62
N GLN A 117 -9.11 10.17 17.30
CA GLN A 117 -7.89 10.12 16.49
C GLN A 117 -7.95 11.13 15.32
N PRO A 118 -8.15 12.44 15.56
CA PRO A 118 -8.40 13.43 14.49
C PRO A 118 -7.24 13.63 13.51
N HIS A 119 -6.04 13.20 13.88
CA HIS A 119 -4.81 13.35 13.10
C HIS A 119 -4.23 12.03 12.60
N ASN A 120 -4.87 10.92 12.92
CA ASN A 120 -4.44 9.62 12.43
C ASN A 120 -4.66 9.51 10.92
N LEU A 121 -3.61 9.12 10.19
CA LEU A 121 -3.65 9.09 8.73
C LEU A 121 -4.57 7.99 8.20
N GLU A 122 -4.59 6.83 8.84
CA GLU A 122 -5.39 5.67 8.42
C GLU A 122 -6.88 5.95 8.58
N VAL A 123 -7.28 6.56 9.72
CA VAL A 123 -8.65 7.02 9.94
C VAL A 123 -9.06 8.06 8.90
N LEU A 124 -8.16 8.99 8.58
CA LEU A 124 -8.40 10.02 7.57
C LEU A 124 -8.51 9.41 6.16
N GLN A 125 -7.69 8.43 5.83
CA GLN A 125 -7.75 7.71 4.54
C GLN A 125 -9.10 7.03 4.35
N LEU A 126 -9.57 6.28 5.35
CA LEU A 126 -10.86 5.59 5.27
C LEU A 126 -12.02 6.60 5.18
N LYS A 127 -11.93 7.72 5.93
CA LYS A 127 -12.90 8.82 5.80
C LYS A 127 -12.98 9.35 4.37
N ILE A 128 -11.82 9.65 3.78
CA ILE A 128 -11.75 10.16 2.40
C ILE A 128 -12.31 9.15 1.40
N LEU A 129 -12.02 7.87 1.58
CA LEU A 129 -12.55 6.81 0.73
C LEU A 129 -14.08 6.77 0.79
N LEU A 130 -14.66 6.81 1.99
CA LEU A 130 -16.11 6.89 2.18
C LEU A 130 -16.72 8.17 1.59
N ASP A 131 -15.99 9.29 1.61
CA ASP A 131 -16.43 10.53 0.98
C ASP A 131 -16.42 10.43 -0.56
N LEU A 132 -15.42 9.76 -1.15
CA LEU A 132 -15.37 9.48 -2.58
C LEU A 132 -16.52 8.57 -3.02
N GLU A 133 -16.75 7.48 -2.29
CA GLU A 133 -17.86 6.55 -2.58
C GLU A 133 -19.25 7.21 -2.47
N ALA A 134 -19.33 8.31 -1.71
CA ALA A 134 -20.54 9.13 -1.57
C ALA A 134 -20.61 10.31 -2.55
N GLY A 135 -19.69 10.43 -3.51
CA GLY A 135 -19.65 11.53 -4.48
C GLY A 135 -19.28 12.89 -3.88
N ARG A 136 -18.57 12.90 -2.75
CA ARG A 136 -18.18 14.14 -2.03
C ARG A 136 -16.72 14.55 -2.28
N GLU A 137 -16.20 14.30 -3.48
CA GLU A 137 -14.78 14.50 -3.84
C GLU A 137 -14.32 15.93 -3.56
N LYS A 138 -15.13 16.94 -3.93
CA LYS A 138 -14.77 18.36 -3.70
C LYS A 138 -14.58 18.70 -2.23
N ALA A 139 -15.45 18.16 -1.38
CA ALA A 139 -15.35 18.37 0.08
C ALA A 139 -14.12 17.66 0.66
N ALA A 140 -13.84 16.44 0.22
CA ALA A 140 -12.67 15.66 0.63
C ALA A 140 -11.36 16.37 0.24
N VAL A 141 -11.26 16.88 -0.99
CA VAL A 141 -10.09 17.66 -1.44
C VAL A 141 -9.93 18.94 -0.61
N ALA A 142 -11.02 19.68 -0.36
CA ALA A 142 -10.97 20.91 0.43
C ALA A 142 -10.54 20.66 1.88
N GLU A 143 -11.03 19.58 2.52
CA GLU A 143 -10.62 19.18 3.87
C GLU A 143 -9.13 18.83 3.93
N LEU A 144 -8.64 17.98 3.01
CA LEU A 144 -7.23 17.61 2.98
C LEU A 144 -6.33 18.81 2.70
N LYS A 145 -6.74 19.69 1.80
CA LYS A 145 -6.01 20.93 1.51
C LYS A 145 -5.87 21.81 2.75
N LYS A 146 -6.96 22.04 3.48
CA LYS A 146 -6.95 22.79 4.75
C LYS A 146 -6.00 22.16 5.77
N ARG A 147 -6.05 20.82 5.91
CA ARG A 147 -5.16 20.08 6.83
C ARG A 147 -3.70 20.15 6.39
N PHE A 148 -3.43 20.09 5.10
CA PHE A 148 -2.09 20.22 4.54
C PHE A 148 -1.51 21.62 4.79
N GLU A 149 -2.29 22.66 4.55
CA GLU A 149 -1.87 24.07 4.74
C GLU A 149 -1.65 24.41 6.22
N SER A 150 -2.36 23.76 7.14
CA SER A 150 -2.21 23.98 8.59
C SER A 150 -0.94 23.37 9.19
N LYS A 151 -0.26 22.48 8.47
CA LYS A 151 0.96 21.83 8.95
C LYS A 151 2.23 22.49 8.41
N THR A 152 3.28 22.47 9.22
CA THR A 152 4.60 22.99 8.83
C THR A 152 5.26 22.11 7.76
N LYS A 153 6.13 22.72 6.94
CA LYS A 153 6.94 22.02 5.93
C LYS A 153 7.68 20.82 6.60
N GLY A 154 7.81 19.73 5.86
CA GLY A 154 8.40 18.49 6.33
C GLY A 154 7.46 17.61 7.17
N LYS A 155 6.61 18.16 8.03
CA LYS A 155 5.62 17.40 8.82
C LYS A 155 4.31 17.13 8.05
N ARG A 156 4.12 17.74 6.91
CA ARG A 156 2.90 17.65 6.09
C ARG A 156 2.99 16.62 4.96
N ILE A 157 4.14 15.94 4.81
CA ILE A 157 4.35 14.99 3.71
C ILE A 157 3.25 13.89 3.65
N PRO A 158 2.89 13.18 4.73
CA PRO A 158 1.86 12.14 4.65
C PRO A 158 0.49 12.67 4.18
N ILE A 159 0.06 13.81 4.70
CA ILE A 159 -1.22 14.44 4.29
C ILE A 159 -1.10 15.00 2.86
N GLY A 160 0.05 15.55 2.49
CA GLY A 160 0.31 16.02 1.14
C GLY A 160 0.26 14.90 0.11
N LEU A 161 0.81 13.72 0.41
CA LEU A 161 0.69 12.54 -0.43
C LEU A 161 -0.77 12.13 -0.60
N LEU A 162 -1.53 12.03 0.50
CA LEU A 162 -2.95 11.70 0.45
C LEU A 162 -3.76 12.72 -0.38
N LEU A 163 -3.47 14.02 -0.24
CA LEU A 163 -4.11 15.06 -1.04
C LEU A 163 -3.75 14.93 -2.54
N ALA A 164 -2.48 14.70 -2.86
CA ALA A 164 -2.04 14.54 -4.25
C ALA A 164 -2.64 13.28 -4.89
N ASP A 165 -2.72 12.16 -4.14
CA ASP A 165 -3.38 10.94 -4.60
C ASP A 165 -4.87 11.16 -4.86
N LEU A 166 -5.56 11.87 -3.96
CA LEU A 166 -6.96 12.24 -4.15
C LEU A 166 -7.14 13.14 -5.38
N GLN A 167 -6.29 14.16 -5.57
CA GLN A 167 -6.31 15.00 -6.76
C GLN A 167 -6.10 14.19 -8.04
N ARG A 168 -5.17 13.22 -8.03
CA ARG A 168 -4.95 12.32 -9.17
C ARG A 168 -6.20 11.49 -9.48
N GLN A 169 -6.83 10.88 -8.48
CA GLN A 169 -8.03 10.06 -8.64
C GLN A 169 -9.24 10.87 -9.14
N THR A 170 -9.35 12.13 -8.72
CA THR A 170 -10.43 13.04 -9.14
C THR A 170 -10.11 13.80 -10.43
N GLY A 171 -9.08 13.38 -11.19
CA GLY A 171 -8.74 13.96 -12.49
C GLY A 171 -7.96 15.27 -12.44
N GLN A 172 -7.62 15.77 -11.25
CA GLN A 172 -6.83 17.00 -11.07
C GLN A 172 -5.31 16.71 -11.23
N THR A 173 -4.94 16.04 -12.32
CA THR A 173 -3.59 15.50 -12.55
C THR A 173 -2.48 16.54 -12.51
N LYS A 174 -2.73 17.76 -13.02
CA LYS A 174 -1.75 18.84 -12.97
C LYS A 174 -1.46 19.28 -11.53
N ALA A 175 -2.50 19.41 -10.70
CA ALA A 175 -2.36 19.77 -9.29
C ALA A 175 -1.64 18.66 -8.50
N ALA A 176 -1.99 17.41 -8.74
CA ALA A 176 -1.33 16.25 -8.14
C ALA A 176 0.17 16.23 -8.46
N ALA A 177 0.54 16.39 -9.75
CA ALA A 177 1.94 16.42 -10.17
C ALA A 177 2.73 17.56 -9.52
N ALA A 178 2.13 18.77 -9.46
CA ALA A 178 2.75 19.91 -8.80
C ALA A 178 2.97 19.64 -7.30
N LEU A 179 1.97 19.06 -6.63
CA LEU A 179 2.07 18.75 -5.21
C LEU A 179 3.12 17.69 -4.93
N TYR A 180 3.19 16.58 -5.71
CA TYR A 180 4.26 15.58 -5.55
C TYR A 180 5.65 16.19 -5.67
N ARG A 181 5.86 17.14 -6.62
CA ARG A 181 7.14 17.84 -6.76
C ARG A 181 7.45 18.73 -5.55
N VAL A 182 6.45 19.45 -5.04
CA VAL A 182 6.61 20.26 -3.81
C VAL A 182 7.03 19.36 -2.64
N LEU A 183 6.34 18.24 -2.44
CA LEU A 183 6.64 17.28 -1.36
C LEU A 183 8.04 16.66 -1.52
N SER A 184 8.41 16.31 -2.76
CA SER A 184 9.73 15.79 -3.11
C SER A 184 10.86 16.79 -2.75
N ASN A 185 10.63 18.07 -2.98
CA ASN A 185 11.61 19.13 -2.64
C ASN A 185 11.65 19.43 -1.13
N GLU A 186 10.51 19.30 -0.44
CA GLU A 186 10.44 19.52 1.02
C GLU A 186 11.11 18.38 1.82
N SER A 187 11.19 17.19 1.27
CA SER A 187 11.83 16.03 1.90
C SER A 187 12.73 15.30 0.90
N PRO A 188 13.98 15.77 0.72
CA PRO A 188 14.90 15.18 -0.26
C PRO A 188 15.29 13.73 0.02
N THR A 189 15.10 13.24 1.24
CA THR A 189 15.38 11.84 1.63
C THR A 189 14.17 10.93 1.48
N ASP A 190 12.96 11.48 1.26
CA ASP A 190 11.74 10.70 1.10
C ASP A 190 11.51 10.40 -0.39
N ALA A 191 11.57 9.13 -0.76
CA ALA A 191 11.35 8.69 -2.14
C ALA A 191 9.86 8.58 -2.51
N ARG A 192 8.94 8.55 -1.54
CA ARG A 192 7.49 8.32 -1.79
C ARG A 192 6.86 9.30 -2.77
N PRO A 193 7.12 10.63 -2.69
CA PRO A 193 6.57 11.57 -3.68
C PRO A 193 7.05 11.30 -5.11
N LEU A 194 8.31 10.87 -5.29
CA LEU A 194 8.85 10.52 -6.60
C LEU A 194 8.24 9.23 -7.14
N LEU A 195 8.06 8.22 -6.28
CA LEU A 195 7.41 6.96 -6.67
C LEU A 195 5.94 7.20 -7.09
N ALA A 196 5.20 8.03 -6.35
CA ALA A 196 3.83 8.40 -6.71
C ALA A 196 3.77 9.17 -8.04
N LEU A 197 4.71 10.09 -8.28
CA LEU A 197 4.81 10.82 -9.54
C LEU A 197 5.22 9.89 -10.70
N ALA A 198 6.10 8.94 -10.46
CA ALA A 198 6.50 7.94 -11.45
C ALA A 198 5.32 7.07 -11.87
N LEU A 199 4.52 6.59 -10.90
CA LEU A 199 3.29 5.85 -11.18
C LEU A 199 2.34 6.68 -12.05
N MET A 200 2.11 7.93 -11.69
CA MET A 200 1.24 8.82 -12.47
C MET A 200 1.76 9.04 -13.90
N ARG A 201 3.08 9.13 -14.13
CA ARG A 201 3.67 9.25 -15.46
C ARG A 201 3.52 7.96 -16.26
N GLN A 202 3.70 6.83 -15.62
CA GLN A 202 3.48 5.52 -16.23
C GLN A 202 2.01 5.35 -16.68
N GLU A 203 1.05 5.70 -15.83
CA GLU A 203 -0.39 5.69 -16.17
C GLU A 203 -0.74 6.59 -17.37
N GLN A 204 0.06 7.64 -17.60
CA GLN A 204 -0.07 8.55 -18.73
C GLN A 204 0.70 8.08 -20.00
N GLY A 205 1.33 6.91 -19.97
CA GLY A 205 2.18 6.39 -21.06
C GLY A 205 3.50 7.14 -21.22
N GLN A 206 3.93 7.90 -20.21
CA GLN A 206 5.16 8.70 -20.24
C GLN A 206 6.34 7.89 -19.65
N ASP A 207 6.63 6.73 -20.24
CA ASP A 207 7.55 5.73 -19.71
C ASP A 207 8.96 6.27 -19.42
N GLN A 208 9.50 7.14 -20.29
CA GLN A 208 10.81 7.73 -20.06
C GLN A 208 10.85 8.62 -18.82
N GLN A 209 9.78 9.40 -18.57
CA GLN A 209 9.68 10.23 -17.37
C GLN A 209 9.49 9.35 -16.12
N ALA A 210 8.67 8.30 -16.21
CA ALA A 210 8.51 7.34 -15.13
C ALA A 210 9.85 6.68 -14.75
N GLN A 211 10.65 6.26 -15.74
CA GLN A 211 11.97 5.67 -15.53
C GLN A 211 12.93 6.65 -14.85
N THR A 212 12.99 7.90 -15.29
CA THR A 212 13.82 8.94 -14.66
C THR A 212 13.45 9.13 -13.18
N LEU A 213 12.15 9.24 -12.89
CA LEU A 213 11.65 9.41 -11.52
C LEU A 213 11.92 8.19 -10.62
N LEU A 214 11.84 6.97 -11.18
CA LEU A 214 12.23 5.76 -10.44
C LEU A 214 13.74 5.76 -10.12
N GLN A 215 14.58 6.25 -11.05
CA GLN A 215 16.00 6.37 -10.80
C GLN A 215 16.31 7.39 -9.70
N GLU A 216 15.67 8.57 -9.74
CA GLU A 216 15.79 9.57 -8.67
C GLU A 216 15.30 9.03 -7.31
N ALA A 217 14.17 8.27 -7.30
CA ALA A 217 13.66 7.64 -6.10
C ALA A 217 14.65 6.60 -5.54
N ARG A 218 15.31 5.84 -6.41
CA ARG A 218 16.36 4.89 -6.03
C ARG A 218 17.52 5.57 -5.33
N GLU A 219 17.99 6.69 -5.87
CA GLU A 219 19.11 7.45 -5.30
C GLU A 219 18.79 7.96 -3.89
N ARG A 220 17.52 8.32 -3.62
CA ARG A 220 17.07 8.74 -2.28
C ARG A 220 16.98 7.61 -1.27
N ARG A 221 16.72 6.38 -1.73
CA ARG A 221 16.49 5.24 -0.83
C ARG A 221 17.78 4.54 -0.43
N LYS A 222 18.90 4.78 -1.13
CA LYS A 222 20.01 3.84 -1.06
C LYS A 222 21.40 4.43 -0.98
N LYS A 223 22.23 3.52 -0.45
CA LYS A 223 23.66 3.55 -0.70
C LYS A 223 23.94 3.19 -2.16
N PRO A 224 24.84 3.87 -2.85
CA PRO A 224 25.18 3.57 -4.23
C PRO A 224 25.55 2.10 -4.43
N GLY A 225 24.98 1.45 -5.44
CA GLY A 225 25.32 0.09 -5.85
C GLY A 225 24.42 -1.04 -5.33
N GLU A 226 23.53 -0.78 -4.36
CA GLU A 226 22.64 -1.83 -3.84
C GLU A 226 21.37 -2.01 -4.72
N ALA A 227 20.89 -3.26 -4.91
CA ALA A 227 19.62 -3.55 -5.58
C ALA A 227 18.41 -3.01 -4.78
N ASP A 228 17.35 -2.49 -5.37
CA ASP A 228 16.12 -2.05 -4.73
C ASP A 228 14.94 -2.89 -5.21
N PRO A 229 14.57 -3.96 -4.46
CA PRO A 229 13.53 -4.88 -4.91
C PRO A 229 12.19 -4.20 -5.23
N LEU A 230 11.84 -3.10 -4.54
CA LEU A 230 10.63 -2.35 -4.81
C LEU A 230 10.72 -1.65 -6.17
N ILE A 231 11.80 -0.90 -6.40
CA ILE A 231 11.97 -0.13 -7.65
C ILE A 231 12.20 -1.07 -8.83
N ASP A 232 12.99 -2.12 -8.63
CA ASP A 232 13.25 -3.13 -9.67
C ASP A 232 11.96 -3.89 -10.01
N GLY A 233 11.13 -4.21 -9.01
CA GLY A 233 9.82 -4.80 -9.19
C GLY A 233 8.87 -3.90 -9.99
N LEU A 234 8.77 -2.61 -9.64
CA LEU A 234 7.96 -1.65 -10.38
C LEU A 234 8.43 -1.49 -11.82
N ALA A 235 9.73 -1.33 -12.04
CA ALA A 235 10.29 -1.20 -13.38
C ALA A 235 10.00 -2.45 -14.25
N SER A 236 10.12 -3.64 -13.67
CA SER A 236 9.79 -4.91 -14.33
C SER A 236 8.29 -5.02 -14.64
N GLN A 237 7.43 -4.71 -13.66
CA GLN A 237 5.98 -4.73 -13.82
C GLN A 237 5.50 -3.78 -14.92
N TRP A 238 6.11 -2.60 -15.02
CA TRP A 238 5.80 -1.61 -16.04
C TRP A 238 6.50 -1.85 -17.37
N ARG A 239 7.25 -2.94 -17.50
CA ARG A 239 8.05 -3.28 -18.71
C ARG A 239 9.05 -2.17 -19.10
N LEU A 240 9.49 -1.39 -18.13
CA LEU A 240 10.55 -0.40 -18.33
C LEU A 240 11.90 -1.10 -18.38
N ASN A 241 12.87 -0.52 -19.11
CA ASN A 241 14.23 -1.02 -19.09
C ASN A 241 14.75 -1.04 -17.65
N SER A 242 15.44 -2.13 -17.27
CA SER A 242 15.95 -2.28 -15.91
C SER A 242 16.81 -1.07 -15.55
N ILE A 243 16.50 -0.43 -14.43
CA ILE A 243 17.27 0.70 -13.90
C ILE A 243 18.53 0.11 -13.27
N ARG A 244 19.53 -0.19 -14.09
CA ARG A 244 20.82 -0.71 -13.63
C ARG A 244 21.65 0.44 -13.06
N THR A 245 22.28 0.20 -11.93
CA THR A 245 23.30 1.10 -11.40
C THR A 245 24.49 1.16 -12.35
N LYS A 246 25.09 2.33 -12.52
CA LYS A 246 26.26 2.56 -13.41
C LYS A 246 27.44 1.60 -13.19
N GLY A 247 27.47 0.86 -12.07
CA GLY A 247 28.52 -0.11 -11.74
C GLY A 247 28.37 -1.49 -12.38
N SER A 248 27.18 -1.89 -12.83
CA SER A 248 26.95 -3.25 -13.37
C SER A 248 27.47 -3.43 -14.81
N ASN A 249 27.77 -2.35 -15.53
CA ASN A 249 28.29 -2.45 -16.91
C ASN A 249 29.77 -2.79 -16.97
N THR A 250 30.53 -2.68 -15.88
CA THR A 250 31.97 -2.96 -15.87
C THR A 250 32.25 -4.46 -15.76
N LEU A 251 31.36 -5.22 -15.13
CA LEU A 251 31.56 -6.67 -14.94
C LEU A 251 31.18 -7.51 -16.15
N LEU A 252 30.29 -7.05 -17.04
CA LEU A 252 29.91 -7.77 -18.25
C LEU A 252 30.88 -7.56 -19.43
N ARG A 253 31.84 -6.62 -19.29
CA ARG A 253 32.87 -6.37 -20.32
C ARG A 253 34.16 -7.13 -20.05
N ALA A 254 34.31 -7.74 -18.87
CA ALA A 254 35.55 -8.46 -18.51
C ALA A 254 35.59 -9.91 -19.00
N ASP A 255 34.48 -10.50 -19.44
CA ASP A 255 34.37 -11.91 -19.82
C ASP A 255 34.20 -12.13 -21.35
N SER A 256 34.54 -11.16 -22.18
CA SER A 256 34.66 -11.44 -23.63
C SER A 256 36.04 -12.03 -23.90
N PRO A 257 36.17 -13.30 -24.31
CA PRO A 257 37.46 -13.87 -24.64
C PRO A 257 38.04 -13.10 -25.84
N LYS A 258 39.29 -12.64 -25.70
CA LYS A 258 40.05 -12.06 -26.82
C LYS A 258 40.10 -13.08 -27.96
N PRO A 259 39.87 -12.66 -29.23
CA PRO A 259 40.08 -13.55 -30.36
C PRO A 259 41.56 -13.97 -30.39
N GLN A 260 41.81 -15.26 -30.26
CA GLN A 260 43.11 -15.84 -30.47
C GLN A 260 43.42 -15.76 -31.99
N ASN A 261 44.37 -14.91 -32.37
CA ASN A 261 44.97 -14.94 -33.69
C ASN A 261 45.84 -16.21 -33.79
N SER A 262 45.30 -17.24 -34.40
CA SER A 262 46.10 -18.38 -34.85
C SER A 262 46.83 -17.97 -36.14
N PRO A 263 48.14 -18.15 -36.26
CA PRO A 263 48.83 -17.91 -37.49
C PRO A 263 48.49 -19.03 -38.51
N ILE A 264 48.15 -18.61 -39.75
CA ILE A 264 47.94 -19.49 -40.92
C ILE A 264 49.27 -19.99 -41.32
N PRO A 265 49.50 -21.32 -41.52
CA PRO A 265 50.70 -21.80 -42.16
C PRO A 265 50.59 -21.51 -43.66
N GLY A 266 51.59 -20.81 -44.21
CA GLY A 266 51.75 -20.57 -45.61
C GLY A 266 52.41 -21.79 -46.34
N PRO A 267 52.33 -21.80 -47.68
CA PRO A 267 52.54 -22.98 -48.50
C PRO A 267 53.97 -23.51 -48.54
#